data_52b44cd6713a12e9fec9f6275eb4b9d1
#
_entry.id   52b44cd6713a12e9fec9f6275eb4b9d1
#
_cell.length_a   1.000
_cell.length_b   1.000
_cell.length_c   1.000
_cell.angle_alpha   90.00
_cell.angle_beta   90.00
_cell.angle_gamma   90.00
#
_symmetry.space_group_name_H-M   'P 1'
#
loop_
_entity.id
_entity.type
_entity.pdbx_description
1 polymer ?
#
loop_
_entity_poly.entity_id
_entity_poly.type
_entity_poly.pdbx_seq_one_letter_code
_entity_poly.pdbx_strand_id
1 'polypeptide(L)'
;MSSMGIGTGCLEVTKLEEFGVFGGPNLLEVGCGDGRITAQLAENATCLVAVDPSEKDLLNAACRVDKVLFSRASGVQLPFADRSFDTVLFTLSLHHQDSRLALKEAGRVVAPDGRILVMEPAVDGEAQQLFHFFEDETAALESAMAAIVDSPFRVMQATQFEADWQFNSRHEFSRYMFAYHTLDWNAQTEAGLFRQLGPKAEDEPLVLKDKLKLLCLAA
;
A
#
# COMPACT_ATOMS: atom_id res chain seq x y z
N MET A 1 7.62 12.19 18.70
CA MET A 1 6.45 11.31 18.47
C MET A 1 7.00 9.93 18.19
N SER A 2 6.67 8.95 19.01
CA SER A 2 7.19 7.58 18.88
C SER A 2 6.71 7.01 17.54
N SER A 3 7.63 6.51 16.71
CA SER A 3 7.28 5.74 15.52
C SER A 3 6.42 4.56 15.97
N MET A 4 5.13 4.58 15.66
CA MET A 4 4.30 3.38 15.81
C MET A 4 4.96 2.28 14.98
N GLY A 5 5.21 1.13 15.62
CA GLY A 5 5.92 0.01 15.03
C GLY A 5 5.08 -0.69 13.96
N ILE A 6 5.12 -0.12 12.79
CA ILE A 6 4.65 -0.75 11.56
C ILE A 6 5.88 -1.34 10.91
N GLY A 7 5.72 -2.48 10.30
CA GLY A 7 6.75 -3.25 9.65
C GLY A 7 7.87 -2.41 9.06
N THR A 8 9.05 -2.89 9.14
CA THR A 8 10.27 -2.14 8.82
C THR A 8 10.29 -1.56 7.40
N GLY A 9 9.20 -1.76 6.62
CA GLY A 9 9.03 -1.29 5.24
C GLY A 9 10.15 -1.74 4.28
N CYS A 10 11.23 -2.21 4.84
CA CYS A 10 12.44 -2.58 4.11
C CYS A 10 12.17 -3.74 3.14
N LEU A 11 11.36 -4.71 3.53
CA LEU A 11 11.10 -5.87 2.66
C LEU A 11 10.19 -5.52 1.49
N GLU A 12 9.16 -4.71 1.71
CA GLU A 12 8.27 -4.25 0.63
C GLU A 12 9.05 -3.49 -0.43
N VAL A 13 9.89 -2.54 -0.03
CA VAL A 13 10.72 -1.78 -0.97
C VAL A 13 11.79 -2.65 -1.63
N THR A 14 12.43 -3.57 -0.89
CA THR A 14 13.34 -4.55 -1.48
C THR A 14 12.67 -5.37 -2.58
N LYS A 15 11.42 -5.82 -2.35
CA LYS A 15 10.65 -6.55 -3.37
C LYS A 15 10.28 -5.67 -4.57
N LEU A 16 9.93 -4.42 -4.34
CA LEU A 16 9.70 -3.45 -5.41
C LEU A 16 10.98 -3.20 -6.24
N GLU A 17 12.15 -3.14 -5.60
CA GLU A 17 13.45 -3.04 -6.28
C GLU A 17 13.74 -4.26 -7.16
N GLU A 18 13.53 -5.47 -6.64
CA GLU A 18 13.66 -6.73 -7.41
C GLU A 18 12.75 -6.73 -8.65
N PHE A 19 11.61 -6.05 -8.59
CA PHE A 19 10.66 -5.88 -9.68
C PHE A 19 10.91 -4.66 -10.56
N GLY A 20 11.99 -3.92 -10.27
CA GLY A 20 12.47 -2.81 -11.07
C GLY A 20 11.68 -1.52 -10.91
N VAL A 21 11.24 -1.21 -9.68
CA VAL A 21 10.52 0.06 -9.38
C VAL A 21 11.31 1.29 -9.80
N PHE A 22 12.63 1.25 -9.75
CA PHE A 22 13.54 2.31 -10.19
C PHE A 22 14.05 2.10 -11.63
N GLY A 23 13.27 1.44 -12.50
CA GLY A 23 13.65 1.16 -13.89
C GLY A 23 13.75 2.38 -14.82
N GLY A 24 13.46 3.58 -14.31
CA GLY A 24 13.59 4.87 -15.01
C GLY A 24 13.56 6.01 -13.99
N PRO A 25 13.83 7.27 -14.42
CA PRO A 25 13.93 8.39 -13.51
C PRO A 25 12.61 8.85 -12.90
N ASN A 26 11.47 8.63 -13.57
CA ASN A 26 10.17 9.19 -13.18
C ASN A 26 9.27 8.10 -12.60
N LEU A 27 9.10 8.10 -11.29
CA LEU A 27 8.24 7.19 -10.55
C LEU A 27 6.98 7.91 -10.05
N LEU A 28 5.81 7.34 -10.31
CA LEU A 28 4.54 7.77 -9.74
C LEU A 28 4.04 6.73 -8.74
N GLU A 29 3.80 7.12 -7.51
CA GLU A 29 3.07 6.33 -6.51
C GLU A 29 1.62 6.83 -6.42
N VAL A 30 0.65 5.93 -6.59
CA VAL A 30 -0.79 6.21 -6.57
C VAL A 30 -1.42 5.65 -5.30
N GLY A 31 -1.97 6.51 -4.46
CA GLY A 31 -2.49 6.16 -3.15
C GLY A 31 -1.37 6.02 -2.13
N CYS A 32 -0.57 7.09 -1.95
CA CYS A 32 0.60 7.06 -1.05
C CYS A 32 0.24 7.12 0.43
N GLY A 33 -1.01 7.43 0.76
CA GLY A 33 -1.46 7.59 2.13
C GLY A 33 -0.59 8.56 2.93
N ASP A 34 -0.22 8.18 4.14
CA ASP A 34 0.63 8.98 5.04
C ASP A 34 2.13 8.95 4.71
N GLY A 35 2.51 8.34 3.57
CA GLY A 35 3.87 8.35 3.05
C GLY A 35 4.80 7.29 3.64
N ARG A 36 4.30 6.23 4.24
CA ARG A 36 5.11 5.16 4.85
C ARG A 36 6.05 4.49 3.86
N ILE A 37 5.54 4.06 2.71
CA ILE A 37 6.34 3.46 1.63
C ILE A 37 7.07 4.55 0.84
N THR A 38 6.40 5.68 0.57
CA THR A 38 6.95 6.84 -0.15
C THR A 38 8.29 7.29 0.43
N ALA A 39 8.41 7.36 1.77
CA ALA A 39 9.64 7.79 2.45
C ALA A 39 10.84 6.90 2.11
N GLN A 40 10.62 5.61 1.98
CA GLN A 40 11.67 4.65 1.64
C GLN A 40 11.97 4.64 0.14
N LEU A 41 10.94 4.76 -0.71
CA LEU A 41 11.14 4.92 -2.16
C LEU A 41 11.97 6.18 -2.47
N ALA A 42 11.76 7.26 -1.72
CA ALA A 42 12.46 8.53 -1.91
C ALA A 42 13.98 8.45 -1.67
N GLU A 43 14.47 7.45 -0.96
CA GLU A 43 15.90 7.24 -0.72
C GLU A 43 16.65 6.93 -2.04
N ASN A 44 16.00 6.19 -2.95
CA ASN A 44 16.61 5.69 -4.19
C ASN A 44 15.97 6.26 -5.47
N ALA A 45 14.80 6.88 -5.38
CA ALA A 45 14.12 7.46 -6.53
C ALA A 45 14.82 8.73 -7.03
N THR A 46 14.99 8.85 -8.35
CA THR A 46 15.50 10.07 -8.96
C THR A 46 14.46 11.20 -8.94
N CYS A 47 13.25 10.90 -9.34
CA CYS A 47 12.09 11.78 -9.29
C CYS A 47 10.89 10.96 -8.85
N LEU A 48 10.35 11.28 -7.69
CA LEU A 48 9.16 10.63 -7.13
C LEU A 48 8.01 11.63 -7.03
N VAL A 49 6.93 11.29 -7.68
CA VAL A 49 5.62 11.95 -7.53
C VAL A 49 4.72 10.99 -6.76
N ALA A 50 4.03 11.48 -5.75
CA ALA A 50 3.11 10.68 -4.95
C ALA A 50 1.74 11.37 -4.88
N VAL A 51 0.67 10.61 -5.13
CA VAL A 51 -0.69 11.16 -5.12
C VAL A 51 -1.57 10.39 -4.14
N ASP A 52 -2.48 11.14 -3.51
CA ASP A 52 -3.53 10.59 -2.64
C ASP A 52 -4.75 11.54 -2.66
N PRO A 53 -5.99 11.06 -2.57
CA PRO A 53 -7.17 11.91 -2.46
C PRO A 53 -7.30 12.60 -1.08
N SER A 54 -6.68 12.05 -0.03
CA SER A 54 -6.73 12.55 1.35
C SER A 54 -5.72 13.67 1.58
N GLU A 55 -6.20 14.90 1.73
CA GLU A 55 -5.34 16.03 2.09
C GLU A 55 -4.63 15.82 3.43
N LYS A 56 -5.31 15.22 4.40
CA LYS A 56 -4.75 14.91 5.73
C LYS A 56 -3.54 13.98 5.61
N ASP A 57 -3.66 12.94 4.79
CA ASP A 57 -2.58 11.95 4.64
C ASP A 57 -1.40 12.55 3.87
N LEU A 58 -1.67 13.35 2.84
CA LEU A 58 -0.62 14.10 2.12
C LEU A 58 0.16 15.06 3.04
N LEU A 59 -0.51 15.74 3.98
CA LEU A 59 0.17 16.57 4.97
C LEU A 59 1.07 15.73 5.89
N ASN A 60 0.61 14.55 6.31
CA ASN A 60 1.42 13.63 7.09
C ASN A 60 2.62 13.12 6.29
N ALA A 61 2.40 12.73 5.04
CA ALA A 61 3.45 12.28 4.13
C ALA A 61 4.51 13.35 3.91
N ALA A 62 4.11 14.60 3.66
CA ALA A 62 5.03 15.72 3.50
C ALA A 62 5.85 16.05 4.77
N CYS A 63 5.36 15.66 5.95
CA CYS A 63 6.13 15.75 7.19
C CYS A 63 7.13 14.61 7.39
N ARG A 64 6.95 13.47 6.66
CA ARG A 64 7.83 12.30 6.77
C ARG A 64 9.03 12.36 5.86
N VAL A 65 8.86 12.93 4.67
CA VAL A 65 9.87 12.85 3.62
C VAL A 65 9.97 14.14 2.82
N ASP A 66 11.20 14.59 2.64
CA ASP A 66 11.55 15.67 1.72
C ASP A 66 11.82 15.10 0.31
N LYS A 67 11.84 15.97 -0.69
CA LYS A 67 12.19 15.67 -2.09
C LYS A 67 11.16 14.83 -2.88
N VAL A 68 9.93 14.72 -2.38
CA VAL A 68 8.80 14.10 -3.10
C VAL A 68 7.83 15.18 -3.54
N LEU A 69 7.32 15.04 -4.76
CA LEU A 69 6.27 15.93 -5.27
C LEU A 69 4.90 15.34 -4.91
N PHE A 70 4.31 15.84 -3.86
CA PHE A 70 2.96 15.43 -3.45
C PHE A 70 1.89 16.21 -4.21
N SER A 71 0.85 15.50 -4.66
CA SER A 71 -0.31 16.12 -5.31
C SER A 71 -1.61 15.44 -4.86
N ARG A 72 -2.63 16.24 -4.61
CA ARG A 72 -3.96 15.70 -4.30
C ARG A 72 -4.64 15.25 -5.58
N ALA A 73 -4.80 13.94 -5.76
CA ALA A 73 -5.46 13.35 -6.92
C ALA A 73 -6.03 11.98 -6.59
N SER A 74 -7.02 11.56 -7.36
CA SER A 74 -7.53 10.19 -7.37
C SER A 74 -6.84 9.39 -8.49
N GLY A 75 -6.52 8.12 -8.23
CA GLY A 75 -5.94 7.26 -9.26
C GLY A 75 -6.86 7.00 -10.46
N VAL A 76 -8.16 7.25 -10.32
CA VAL A 76 -9.10 7.14 -11.45
C VAL A 76 -9.10 8.37 -12.36
N GLN A 77 -8.40 9.45 -11.97
CA GLN A 77 -8.24 10.68 -12.76
C GLN A 77 -6.93 11.36 -12.37
N LEU A 78 -5.84 10.97 -13.03
CA LEU A 78 -4.51 11.49 -12.76
C LEU A 78 -4.26 12.81 -13.50
N PRO A 79 -3.80 13.88 -12.83
CA PRO A 79 -3.59 15.20 -13.44
C PRO A 79 -2.26 15.31 -14.20
N PHE A 80 -1.86 14.25 -14.88
CA PHE A 80 -0.60 14.17 -15.61
C PHE A 80 -0.84 13.93 -17.09
N ALA A 81 0.11 14.35 -17.91
CA ALA A 81 0.09 14.07 -19.36
C ALA A 81 0.29 12.56 -19.63
N ASP A 82 -0.11 12.13 -20.82
CA ASP A 82 0.13 10.76 -21.26
C ASP A 82 1.65 10.48 -21.28
N ARG A 83 2.03 9.26 -20.92
CA ARG A 83 3.41 8.75 -21.05
C ARG A 83 4.44 9.58 -20.26
N SER A 84 4.07 10.06 -19.07
CA SER A 84 4.91 10.93 -18.24
C SER A 84 5.82 10.18 -17.27
N PHE A 85 5.53 8.89 -17.00
CA PHE A 85 6.22 8.12 -15.98
C PHE A 85 6.82 6.83 -16.54
N ASP A 86 8.00 6.49 -16.05
CA ASP A 86 8.66 5.22 -16.39
C ASP A 86 8.09 4.06 -15.55
N THR A 87 7.66 4.37 -14.33
CA THR A 87 7.00 3.42 -13.44
C THR A 87 5.78 4.06 -12.77
N VAL A 88 4.66 3.36 -12.76
CA VAL A 88 3.48 3.67 -11.95
C VAL A 88 3.31 2.58 -10.91
N LEU A 89 3.16 2.95 -9.65
CA LEU A 89 3.13 2.05 -8.51
C LEU A 89 1.84 2.24 -7.71
N PHE A 90 1.18 1.13 -7.40
CA PHE A 90 0.11 1.04 -6.41
C PHE A 90 0.64 0.25 -5.21
N THR A 91 0.67 0.88 -4.03
CA THR A 91 1.09 0.25 -2.78
C THR A 91 -0.09 0.14 -1.82
N LEU A 92 -0.74 -1.03 -1.78
CA LEU A 92 -1.90 -1.31 -0.95
C LEU A 92 -3.05 -0.32 -1.20
N SER A 93 -3.26 0.08 -2.45
CA SER A 93 -4.12 1.22 -2.78
C SER A 93 -5.06 1.00 -3.97
N LEU A 94 -4.81 0.00 -4.81
CA LEU A 94 -5.64 -0.25 -6.00
C LEU A 94 -7.06 -0.69 -5.61
N HIS A 95 -7.20 -1.49 -4.55
CA HIS A 95 -8.49 -1.98 -4.07
C HIS A 95 -9.38 -0.90 -3.41
N HIS A 96 -8.81 0.24 -2.99
CA HIS A 96 -9.57 1.35 -2.39
C HIS A 96 -10.26 2.26 -3.41
N GLN A 97 -10.24 1.92 -4.71
CA GLN A 97 -10.78 2.75 -5.78
C GLN A 97 -11.39 1.88 -6.90
N ASP A 98 -11.98 2.50 -7.92
CA ASP A 98 -12.34 1.76 -9.13
C ASP A 98 -11.06 1.27 -9.82
N SER A 99 -10.70 0.02 -9.57
CA SER A 99 -9.45 -0.59 -10.02
C SER A 99 -9.33 -0.62 -11.55
N ARG A 100 -10.45 -0.75 -12.29
CA ARG A 100 -10.44 -0.74 -13.76
C ARG A 100 -10.10 0.64 -14.29
N LEU A 101 -10.72 1.68 -13.73
CA LEU A 101 -10.44 3.07 -14.12
C LEU A 101 -9.03 3.48 -13.70
N ALA A 102 -8.58 3.09 -12.50
CA ALA A 102 -7.23 3.38 -12.02
C ALA A 102 -6.16 2.72 -12.90
N LEU A 103 -6.33 1.46 -13.27
CA LEU A 103 -5.42 0.77 -14.21
C LEU A 103 -5.43 1.41 -15.60
N LYS A 104 -6.59 1.88 -16.10
CA LYS A 104 -6.68 2.61 -17.35
C LYS A 104 -5.89 3.92 -17.31
N GLU A 105 -6.01 4.69 -16.23
CA GLU A 105 -5.25 5.93 -16.03
C GLU A 105 -3.74 5.65 -15.87
N ALA A 106 -3.37 4.61 -15.10
CA ALA A 106 -1.98 4.17 -15.01
C ALA A 106 -1.40 3.84 -16.39
N GLY A 107 -2.15 3.12 -17.22
CA GLY A 107 -1.75 2.82 -18.61
C GLY A 107 -1.67 4.05 -19.53
N ARG A 108 -2.44 5.09 -19.25
CA ARG A 108 -2.34 6.35 -19.99
C ARG A 108 -1.07 7.12 -19.64
N VAL A 109 -0.74 7.18 -18.35
CA VAL A 109 0.39 8.01 -17.88
C VAL A 109 1.73 7.28 -17.91
N VAL A 110 1.75 5.96 -17.98
CA VAL A 110 3.00 5.18 -18.10
C VAL A 110 3.55 5.29 -19.52
N ALA A 111 4.88 5.35 -19.64
CA ALA A 111 5.58 5.37 -20.93
C ALA A 111 5.44 4.00 -21.65
N PRO A 112 5.62 3.94 -22.98
CA PRO A 112 5.43 2.69 -23.74
C PRO A 112 6.31 1.52 -23.29
N ASP A 113 7.53 1.80 -22.83
CA ASP A 113 8.47 0.81 -22.29
C ASP A 113 8.48 0.79 -20.75
N GLY A 114 7.53 1.51 -20.16
CA GLY A 114 7.37 1.61 -18.70
C GLY A 114 6.65 0.40 -18.11
N ARG A 115 6.45 0.44 -16.81
CA ARG A 115 5.80 -0.64 -16.07
C ARG A 115 4.80 -0.12 -15.06
N ILE A 116 3.83 -0.97 -14.75
CA ILE A 116 2.90 -0.74 -13.65
C ILE A 116 3.19 -1.82 -12.61
N LEU A 117 3.50 -1.42 -11.39
CA LEU A 117 3.67 -2.32 -10.26
C LEU A 117 2.44 -2.22 -9.35
N VAL A 118 1.93 -3.37 -8.95
CA VAL A 118 0.79 -3.45 -8.03
C VAL A 118 1.16 -4.34 -6.88
N MET A 119 1.15 -3.80 -5.67
CA MET A 119 1.33 -4.53 -4.42
C MET A 119 0.04 -4.44 -3.61
N GLU A 120 -0.57 -5.60 -3.33
CA GLU A 120 -1.86 -5.69 -2.64
C GLU A 120 -1.83 -6.78 -1.57
N PRO A 121 -2.61 -6.64 -0.48
CA PRO A 121 -2.75 -7.70 0.51
C PRO A 121 -3.37 -8.96 -0.11
N ALA A 122 -2.97 -10.11 0.39
CA ALA A 122 -3.66 -11.36 0.10
C ALA A 122 -4.82 -11.54 1.09
N VAL A 123 -6.00 -11.88 0.59
CA VAL A 123 -7.22 -12.04 1.42
C VAL A 123 -7.05 -13.08 2.54
N ASP A 124 -6.16 -14.04 2.37
CA ASP A 124 -5.84 -15.10 3.33
C ASP A 124 -4.65 -14.77 4.25
N GLY A 125 -4.14 -13.52 4.22
CA GLY A 125 -3.07 -13.06 5.09
C GLY A 125 -3.50 -12.87 6.54
N GLU A 126 -2.60 -13.13 7.51
CA GLU A 126 -2.91 -12.99 8.94
C GLU A 126 -3.31 -11.55 9.29
N ALA A 127 -2.56 -10.56 8.82
CA ALA A 127 -2.88 -9.15 9.05
C ALA A 127 -4.26 -8.82 8.45
N GLN A 128 -4.53 -9.23 7.20
CA GLN A 128 -5.80 -8.98 6.53
C GLN A 128 -6.99 -9.61 7.26
N GLN A 129 -6.83 -10.80 7.84
CA GLN A 129 -7.88 -11.44 8.65
C GLN A 129 -8.19 -10.66 9.94
N LEU A 130 -7.22 -9.94 10.49
CA LEU A 130 -7.44 -9.06 11.65
C LEU A 130 -8.12 -7.74 11.24
N PHE A 131 -7.81 -7.22 10.05
CA PHE A 131 -8.51 -6.05 9.49
C PHE A 131 -10.00 -6.35 9.25
N HIS A 132 -10.38 -7.56 8.82
CA HIS A 132 -11.78 -7.97 8.65
C HIS A 132 -12.62 -7.79 9.92
N PHE A 133 -12.01 -7.74 11.09
CA PHE A 133 -12.72 -7.43 12.32
C PHE A 133 -13.34 -6.03 12.33
N PHE A 134 -12.76 -5.10 11.57
CA PHE A 134 -13.21 -3.73 11.43
C PHE A 134 -13.90 -3.49 10.09
N GLU A 135 -13.31 -3.97 9.01
CA GLU A 135 -13.79 -3.80 7.66
C GLU A 135 -13.40 -5.01 6.79
N ASP A 136 -14.36 -5.64 6.15
CA ASP A 136 -14.12 -6.76 5.23
C ASP A 136 -13.81 -6.23 3.81
N GLU A 137 -12.54 -6.18 3.47
CA GLU A 137 -12.04 -5.74 2.17
C GLU A 137 -11.95 -6.88 1.14
N THR A 138 -12.39 -8.10 1.46
CA THR A 138 -12.26 -9.27 0.58
C THR A 138 -12.77 -8.99 -0.82
N ALA A 139 -14.00 -8.47 -0.94
CA ALA A 139 -14.60 -8.19 -2.24
C ALA A 139 -13.84 -7.12 -3.04
N ALA A 140 -13.28 -6.11 -2.36
CA ALA A 140 -12.49 -5.05 -2.98
C ALA A 140 -11.15 -5.60 -3.51
N LEU A 141 -10.44 -6.40 -2.72
CA LEU A 141 -9.20 -7.07 -3.09
C LEU A 141 -9.40 -8.06 -4.26
N GLU A 142 -10.46 -8.87 -4.22
CA GLU A 142 -10.81 -9.77 -5.33
C GLU A 142 -11.14 -8.99 -6.61
N SER A 143 -11.88 -7.88 -6.48
CA SER A 143 -12.20 -7.00 -7.61
C SER A 143 -10.95 -6.36 -8.22
N ALA A 144 -9.99 -5.93 -7.40
CA ALA A 144 -8.73 -5.39 -7.88
C ALA A 144 -7.92 -6.45 -8.66
N MET A 145 -7.84 -7.67 -8.15
CA MET A 145 -7.18 -8.77 -8.84
C MET A 145 -7.89 -9.15 -10.14
N ALA A 146 -9.23 -9.17 -10.17
CA ALA A 146 -10.00 -9.38 -11.39
C ALA A 146 -9.76 -8.27 -12.43
N ALA A 147 -9.69 -7.00 -11.99
CA ALA A 147 -9.39 -5.87 -12.86
C ALA A 147 -8.00 -5.99 -13.52
N ILE A 148 -7.00 -6.51 -12.81
CA ILE A 148 -5.67 -6.79 -13.37
C ILE A 148 -5.77 -7.87 -14.46
N VAL A 149 -6.46 -8.98 -14.19
CA VAL A 149 -6.63 -10.10 -15.14
C VAL A 149 -7.37 -9.65 -16.40
N ASP A 150 -8.39 -8.81 -16.25
CA ASP A 150 -9.21 -8.31 -17.35
C ASP A 150 -8.56 -7.12 -18.10
N SER A 151 -7.45 -6.59 -17.58
CA SER A 151 -6.74 -5.45 -18.18
C SER A 151 -6.02 -5.86 -19.47
N PRO A 152 -5.71 -4.91 -20.37
CA PRO A 152 -4.92 -5.20 -21.57
C PRO A 152 -3.43 -5.46 -21.25
N PHE A 153 -3.00 -5.30 -19.98
CA PHE A 153 -1.61 -5.42 -19.60
C PHE A 153 -1.17 -6.87 -19.47
N ARG A 154 0.07 -7.13 -19.87
CA ARG A 154 0.67 -8.45 -19.68
C ARG A 154 1.36 -8.52 -18.32
N VAL A 155 1.03 -9.52 -17.51
CA VAL A 155 1.79 -9.83 -16.28
C VAL A 155 3.16 -10.37 -16.66
N MET A 156 4.19 -9.61 -16.37
CA MET A 156 5.59 -9.95 -16.66
C MET A 156 6.21 -10.75 -15.54
N GLN A 157 5.87 -10.40 -14.32
CA GLN A 157 6.39 -11.01 -13.11
C GLN A 157 5.32 -10.95 -12.02
N ALA A 158 5.25 -11.98 -11.20
CA ALA A 158 4.40 -12.01 -10.02
C ALA A 158 5.10 -12.78 -8.90
N THR A 159 4.93 -12.32 -7.68
CA THR A 159 5.38 -13.02 -6.47
C THR A 159 4.41 -12.81 -5.33
N GLN A 160 4.55 -13.64 -4.30
CA GLN A 160 3.89 -13.48 -3.02
C GLN A 160 4.95 -13.61 -1.93
N PHE A 161 4.86 -12.76 -0.92
CA PHE A 161 5.81 -12.75 0.19
C PHE A 161 5.11 -12.32 1.47
N GLU A 162 5.77 -12.51 2.62
CA GLU A 162 5.26 -12.10 3.92
C GLU A 162 6.16 -10.99 4.48
N ALA A 163 5.56 -9.86 4.82
CA ALA A 163 6.19 -8.78 5.56
C ALA A 163 5.78 -8.82 7.03
N ASP A 164 6.67 -8.44 7.92
CA ASP A 164 6.40 -8.45 9.35
C ASP A 164 5.88 -7.09 9.81
N TRP A 165 4.72 -7.09 10.45
CA TRP A 165 4.23 -5.98 11.23
C TRP A 165 4.56 -6.23 12.69
N GLN A 166 5.37 -5.36 13.27
CA GLN A 166 5.82 -5.50 14.64
C GLN A 166 5.28 -4.37 15.51
N PHE A 167 4.67 -4.75 16.61
CA PHE A 167 4.18 -3.86 17.66
C PHE A 167 4.81 -4.27 19.00
N ASN A 168 5.10 -3.31 19.87
CA ASN A 168 5.68 -3.63 21.17
C ASN A 168 4.70 -4.44 22.05
N SER A 169 3.39 -4.31 21.81
CA SER A 169 2.35 -5.04 22.54
C SER A 169 1.02 -5.05 21.76
N ARG A 170 0.08 -5.93 22.19
CA ARG A 170 -1.31 -5.92 21.69
C ARG A 170 -2.02 -4.58 21.85
N HIS A 171 -1.69 -3.82 22.91
CA HIS A 171 -2.29 -2.50 23.13
C HIS A 171 -1.79 -1.45 22.12
N GLU A 172 -0.53 -1.54 21.69
CA GLU A 172 -0.02 -0.71 20.61
C GLU A 172 -0.71 -1.06 19.28
N PHE A 173 -0.85 -2.34 18.99
CA PHE A 173 -1.61 -2.82 17.84
C PHE A 173 -3.08 -2.34 17.88
N SER A 174 -3.74 -2.49 19.03
CA SER A 174 -5.12 -1.99 19.20
C SER A 174 -5.22 -0.49 18.90
N ARG A 175 -4.35 0.34 19.48
CA ARG A 175 -4.34 1.78 19.20
C ARG A 175 -4.12 2.09 17.72
N TYR A 176 -3.24 1.33 17.06
CA TYR A 176 -3.02 1.45 15.63
C TYR A 176 -4.30 1.15 14.84
N MET A 177 -4.99 0.04 15.12
CA MET A 177 -6.21 -0.37 14.44
C MET A 177 -7.34 0.66 14.58
N PHE A 178 -7.57 1.16 15.80
CA PHE A 178 -8.58 2.21 16.02
C PHE A 178 -8.23 3.51 15.28
N ALA A 179 -6.96 3.90 15.26
CA ALA A 179 -6.51 5.10 14.55
C ALA A 179 -6.63 4.94 13.03
N TYR A 180 -6.25 3.78 12.49
CA TYR A 180 -6.32 3.45 11.07
C TYR A 180 -7.76 3.54 10.54
N HIS A 181 -8.70 2.93 11.26
CA HIS A 181 -10.13 2.96 10.89
C HIS A 181 -10.85 4.23 11.35
N THR A 182 -10.15 5.21 11.91
CA THR A 182 -10.72 6.48 12.40
C THR A 182 -11.87 6.25 13.39
N LEU A 183 -11.72 5.28 14.27
CA LEU A 183 -12.71 4.89 15.28
C LEU A 183 -12.31 5.38 16.67
N ASP A 184 -13.33 5.74 17.47
CA ASP A 184 -13.14 5.96 18.89
C ASP A 184 -12.88 4.63 19.61
N TRP A 185 -11.88 4.62 20.50
CA TRP A 185 -11.56 3.45 21.27
C TRP A 185 -12.74 3.01 22.16
N ASN A 186 -13.01 1.71 22.20
CA ASN A 186 -13.91 1.10 23.15
C ASN A 186 -13.42 -0.27 23.61
N ALA A 187 -13.63 -0.57 24.89
CA ALA A 187 -13.12 -1.77 25.53
C ALA A 187 -13.71 -3.08 24.96
N GLN A 188 -14.95 -3.05 24.47
CA GLN A 188 -15.61 -4.24 23.94
C GLN A 188 -14.98 -4.66 22.60
N THR A 189 -14.74 -3.69 21.70
CA THR A 189 -14.07 -3.90 20.42
C THR A 189 -12.65 -4.35 20.64
N GLU A 190 -11.89 -3.70 21.54
CA GLU A 190 -10.53 -4.11 21.88
C GLU A 190 -10.49 -5.55 22.40
N ALA A 191 -11.37 -5.92 23.33
CA ALA A 191 -11.46 -7.29 23.82
C ALA A 191 -11.83 -8.30 22.71
N GLY A 192 -12.62 -7.89 21.73
CA GLY A 192 -12.90 -8.67 20.51
C GLY A 192 -11.65 -8.91 19.68
N LEU A 193 -10.90 -7.86 19.42
CA LEU A 193 -9.64 -7.91 18.67
C LEU A 193 -8.60 -8.82 19.35
N PHE A 194 -8.47 -8.73 20.69
CA PHE A 194 -7.56 -9.61 21.45
C PHE A 194 -7.98 -11.08 21.43
N ARG A 195 -9.28 -11.36 21.40
CA ARG A 195 -9.76 -12.74 21.21
C ARG A 195 -9.40 -13.28 19.82
N GLN A 196 -9.44 -12.44 18.79
CA GLN A 196 -9.06 -12.84 17.43
C GLN A 196 -7.55 -13.07 17.30
N LEU A 197 -6.71 -12.30 17.98
CA LEU A 197 -5.27 -12.55 18.10
C LEU A 197 -4.96 -13.90 18.76
N GLY A 198 -5.86 -14.37 19.62
CA GLY A 198 -5.67 -15.61 20.37
C GLY A 198 -4.40 -15.60 21.23
N PRO A 199 -3.60 -16.69 21.21
CA PRO A 199 -2.37 -16.77 22.03
C PRO A 199 -1.36 -15.66 21.73
N LYS A 200 -1.28 -15.19 20.48
CA LYS A 200 -0.37 -14.10 20.09
C LYS A 200 -0.63 -12.78 20.82
N ALA A 201 -1.82 -12.60 21.39
CA ALA A 201 -2.12 -11.40 22.17
C ALA A 201 -1.17 -11.18 23.36
N GLU A 202 -0.50 -12.23 23.85
CA GLU A 202 0.46 -12.15 24.95
C GLU A 202 1.92 -11.99 24.48
N ASP A 203 2.17 -11.97 23.16
CA ASP A 203 3.52 -11.83 22.63
C ASP A 203 4.02 -10.38 22.74
N GLU A 204 5.26 -10.23 23.19
CA GLU A 204 5.97 -8.94 23.24
C GLU A 204 7.41 -9.12 22.73
N PRO A 205 7.72 -8.65 21.51
CA PRO A 205 6.85 -7.92 20.59
C PRO A 205 5.78 -8.80 19.93
N LEU A 206 4.61 -8.21 19.67
CA LEU A 206 3.58 -8.81 18.83
C LEU A 206 4.02 -8.71 17.36
N VAL A 207 4.18 -9.84 16.68
CA VAL A 207 4.53 -9.90 15.26
C VAL A 207 3.38 -10.51 14.47
N LEU A 208 2.87 -9.75 13.49
CA LEU A 208 1.84 -10.20 12.56
C LEU A 208 2.44 -10.34 11.17
N LYS A 209 2.03 -11.36 10.44
CA LYS A 209 2.45 -11.59 9.06
C LYS A 209 1.49 -10.92 8.09
N ASP A 210 1.99 -9.96 7.32
CA ASP A 210 1.25 -9.38 6.22
C ASP A 210 1.65 -10.09 4.92
N LYS A 211 0.72 -10.85 4.37
CA LYS A 211 0.91 -11.62 3.15
C LYS A 211 0.56 -10.73 1.96
N LEU A 212 1.57 -10.39 1.18
CA LEU A 212 1.47 -9.45 0.08
C LEU A 212 1.65 -10.14 -1.27
N LYS A 213 0.89 -9.69 -2.27
CA LYS A 213 1.06 -10.03 -3.68
C LYS A 213 1.69 -8.85 -4.40
N LEU A 214 2.73 -9.09 -5.19
CA LEU A 214 3.37 -8.07 -6.03
C LEU A 214 3.37 -8.55 -7.48
N LEU A 215 2.85 -7.70 -8.37
CA LEU A 215 2.78 -7.93 -9.80
C LEU A 215 3.48 -6.80 -10.56
N CYS A 216 4.20 -7.16 -11.61
CA CYS A 216 4.72 -6.24 -12.61
C CYS A 216 3.96 -6.42 -13.91
N LEU A 217 3.38 -5.35 -14.43
CA LEU A 217 2.58 -5.31 -15.64
C LEU A 217 3.30 -4.47 -16.69
N ALA A 218 3.27 -4.92 -17.94
CA ALA A 218 3.71 -4.15 -19.11
C ALA A 218 2.51 -3.80 -20.00
N ALA A 219 2.57 -2.60 -20.59
CA ALA A 219 1.56 -2.12 -21.55
C ALA A 219 1.67 -2.84 -22.89
#